data_e44cc40162f0adda90871851757c4bb6
#
_entry.id   e44cc40162f0adda90871851757c4bb6
#
_cell.length_a   1.000
_cell.length_b   1.000
_cell.length_c   1.000
_cell.angle_alpha   90.00
_cell.angle_beta   90.00
_cell.angle_gamma   90.00
#
_symmetry.space_group_name_H-M   'P 1'
#
loop_
_entity.id
_entity.type
_entity.pdbx_description
1 polymer ?
#
loop_
_entity_poly.entity_id
_entity_poly.type
_entity_poly.pdbx_seq_one_letter_code
_entity_poly.pdbx_strand_id
1 'polypeptide(L)'
;MDYFKHDINASEDDKICDLLAQEGYEMLGYYWRFIEYLYSRDGKLPKAKINSVAWALHMDISKLNHLIYDFGLFHEVDDCIISKRVLMEVENFAEAGRRMAEIGRKGGQASAKARGQASAKAYGSTDGEAYGQQNKKNKIKENKENKNCALPGESGQKRYDDRGRELNEAGFPVIDFGLSKYGDF
;
A
#
# COMPACT_ATOMS: atom_id res chain seq x y z
N MET A 1 -4.85 -5.14 6.70
CA MET A 1 -4.69 -4.49 5.37
C MET A 1 -5.07 -3.04 5.54
N ASP A 2 -4.16 -2.11 5.24
CA ASP A 2 -4.38 -0.68 5.54
C ASP A 2 -5.03 0.09 4.37
N TYR A 3 -5.19 -0.57 3.23
CA TYR A 3 -5.86 -0.04 2.04
C TYR A 3 -6.45 -1.18 1.22
N PHE A 4 -7.41 -0.89 0.37
CA PHE A 4 -7.94 -1.81 -0.64
C PHE A 4 -7.88 -1.18 -2.03
N LYS A 5 -7.83 -2.02 -3.04
CA LYS A 5 -7.83 -1.56 -4.42
C LYS A 5 -9.25 -1.19 -4.84
N HIS A 6 -9.38 0.00 -5.37
CA HIS A 6 -10.60 0.45 -6.02
C HIS A 6 -10.37 0.51 -7.53
N ASP A 7 -11.15 -0.22 -8.31
CA ASP A 7 -11.06 -0.16 -9.77
C ASP A 7 -11.65 1.14 -10.28
N ILE A 8 -10.96 1.78 -11.20
CA ILE A 8 -11.41 3.03 -11.83
C ILE A 8 -12.79 2.85 -12.47
N ASN A 9 -13.04 1.68 -13.04
CA ASN A 9 -14.29 1.36 -13.75
C ASN A 9 -15.33 0.63 -12.85
N ALA A 10 -15.17 0.69 -11.53
CA ALA A 10 -16.14 0.03 -10.63
C ALA A 10 -17.58 0.55 -10.80
N SER A 11 -17.74 1.80 -11.22
CA SER A 11 -19.05 2.40 -11.51
C SER A 11 -19.67 1.92 -12.84
N GLU A 12 -18.91 1.23 -13.69
CA GLU A 12 -19.37 0.68 -14.96
C GLU A 12 -19.82 -0.80 -14.84
N ASP A 13 -19.66 -1.41 -13.66
CA ASP A 13 -20.17 -2.75 -13.38
C ASP A 13 -21.69 -2.74 -13.41
N ASP A 14 -22.29 -3.65 -14.21
CA ASP A 14 -23.74 -3.71 -14.44
C ASP A 14 -24.54 -3.77 -13.13
N LYS A 15 -24.06 -4.54 -12.14
CA LYS A 15 -24.72 -4.67 -10.84
C LYS A 15 -24.62 -3.39 -9.98
N ILE A 16 -23.53 -2.67 -10.11
CA ILE A 16 -23.37 -1.36 -9.44
C ILE A 16 -24.25 -0.32 -10.13
N CYS A 17 -24.35 -0.36 -11.45
CA CYS A 17 -25.28 0.48 -12.22
C CYS A 17 -26.73 0.21 -11.82
N ASP A 18 -27.13 -1.07 -11.73
CA ASP A 18 -28.48 -1.48 -11.30
C ASP A 18 -28.77 -1.02 -9.86
N LEU A 19 -27.81 -1.22 -8.94
CA LEU A 19 -27.92 -0.74 -7.57
C LEU A 19 -28.14 0.79 -7.51
N LEU A 20 -27.33 1.54 -8.28
CA LEU A 20 -27.41 3.00 -8.32
C LEU A 20 -28.72 3.48 -8.95
N ALA A 21 -29.18 2.82 -10.01
CA ALA A 21 -30.41 3.19 -10.71
C ALA A 21 -31.68 2.93 -9.87
N GLN A 22 -31.68 1.87 -9.06
CA GLN A 22 -32.84 1.47 -8.25
C GLN A 22 -32.86 2.19 -6.90
N GLU A 23 -31.72 2.32 -6.21
CA GLU A 23 -31.63 2.71 -4.81
C GLU A 23 -30.88 4.04 -4.59
N GLY A 24 -30.20 4.53 -5.62
CA GLY A 24 -29.48 5.78 -5.56
C GLY A 24 -28.15 5.73 -4.79
N TYR A 25 -27.57 6.91 -4.57
CA TYR A 25 -26.24 7.06 -3.98
C TYR A 25 -26.16 6.64 -2.50
N GLU A 26 -27.25 6.64 -1.76
CA GLU A 26 -27.26 6.18 -0.37
C GLU A 26 -26.88 4.69 -0.30
N MET A 27 -27.52 3.85 -1.14
CA MET A 27 -27.25 2.42 -1.17
C MET A 27 -25.83 2.12 -1.72
N LEU A 28 -25.37 2.91 -2.68
CA LEU A 28 -24.00 2.81 -3.17
C LEU A 28 -22.99 3.15 -2.04
N GLY A 29 -23.32 4.12 -1.18
CA GLY A 29 -22.53 4.42 0.03
C GLY A 29 -22.49 3.22 1.00
N TYR A 30 -23.61 2.55 1.21
CA TYR A 30 -23.68 1.32 2.01
C TYR A 30 -22.85 0.19 1.40
N TYR A 31 -22.90 0.01 0.08
CA TYR A 31 -22.08 -0.96 -0.63
C TYR A 31 -20.57 -0.75 -0.34
N TRP A 32 -20.06 0.48 -0.51
CA TRP A 32 -18.64 0.74 -0.28
C TRP A 32 -18.24 0.54 1.18
N ARG A 33 -19.05 1.01 2.12
CA ARG A 33 -18.79 0.79 3.56
C ARG A 33 -18.79 -0.69 3.92
N PHE A 34 -19.66 -1.49 3.31
CA PHE A 34 -19.70 -2.92 3.55
C PHE A 34 -18.50 -3.64 2.90
N ILE A 35 -18.07 -3.21 1.72
CA ILE A 35 -16.82 -3.70 1.09
C ILE A 35 -15.61 -3.41 1.98
N GLU A 36 -15.44 -2.18 2.48
CA GLU A 36 -14.38 -1.83 3.44
C GLU A 36 -14.39 -2.74 4.68
N TYR A 37 -15.58 -2.98 5.22
CA TYR A 37 -15.73 -3.88 6.35
C TYR A 37 -15.27 -5.31 6.01
N LEU A 38 -15.66 -5.86 4.86
CA LEU A 38 -15.23 -7.18 4.43
C LEU A 38 -13.72 -7.27 4.25
N TYR A 39 -13.07 -6.26 3.69
CA TYR A 39 -11.60 -6.20 3.60
C TYR A 39 -10.94 -6.26 4.97
N SER A 40 -11.52 -5.62 5.98
CA SER A 40 -11.00 -5.66 7.36
C SER A 40 -11.18 -7.00 8.06
N ARG A 41 -11.97 -7.92 7.45
CA ARG A 41 -12.34 -9.24 8.01
C ARG A 41 -12.02 -10.39 7.06
N ASP A 42 -10.93 -10.26 6.31
CA ASP A 42 -10.47 -11.30 5.38
C ASP A 42 -11.53 -11.74 4.35
N GLY A 43 -12.42 -10.83 3.98
CA GLY A 43 -13.43 -11.03 2.94
C GLY A 43 -14.68 -11.82 3.36
N LYS A 44 -14.86 -12.13 4.66
CA LYS A 44 -15.94 -12.98 5.16
C LYS A 44 -16.70 -12.35 6.32
N LEU A 45 -18.02 -12.44 6.28
CA LEU A 45 -18.90 -12.06 7.38
C LEU A 45 -19.79 -13.24 7.76
N PRO A 46 -19.70 -13.81 8.97
CA PRO A 46 -20.67 -14.78 9.46
C PRO A 46 -22.09 -14.19 9.46
N LYS A 47 -23.05 -14.94 8.91
CA LYS A 47 -24.44 -14.50 8.77
C LYS A 47 -25.07 -14.08 10.11
N ALA A 48 -24.75 -14.78 11.18
CA ALA A 48 -25.20 -14.44 12.53
C ALA A 48 -24.76 -13.04 13.02
N LYS A 49 -23.76 -12.41 12.35
CA LYS A 49 -23.24 -11.09 12.73
C LYS A 49 -23.81 -9.94 11.89
N ILE A 50 -24.68 -10.18 10.93
CA ILE A 50 -25.21 -9.14 10.05
C ILE A 50 -25.83 -7.99 10.84
N ASN A 51 -26.67 -8.30 11.86
CA ASN A 51 -27.30 -7.27 12.71
C ASN A 51 -26.27 -6.40 13.45
N SER A 52 -25.24 -7.04 14.02
CA SER A 52 -24.18 -6.32 14.73
C SER A 52 -23.36 -5.43 13.79
N VAL A 53 -23.18 -5.88 12.55
CA VAL A 53 -22.45 -5.13 11.51
C VAL A 53 -23.28 -3.96 11.02
N ALA A 54 -24.58 -4.15 10.76
CA ALA A 54 -25.48 -3.06 10.41
C ALA A 54 -25.41 -1.95 11.44
N TRP A 55 -25.50 -2.29 12.73
CA TRP A 55 -25.36 -1.34 13.82
C TRP A 55 -23.98 -0.64 13.84
N ALA A 56 -22.89 -1.41 13.72
CA ALA A 56 -21.53 -0.85 13.75
C ALA A 56 -21.23 0.08 12.56
N LEU A 57 -21.85 -0.17 11.41
CA LEU A 57 -21.69 0.64 10.21
C LEU A 57 -22.73 1.77 10.11
N HIS A 58 -23.64 1.89 11.11
CA HIS A 58 -24.76 2.83 11.12
C HIS A 58 -25.67 2.67 9.88
N MET A 59 -25.93 1.42 9.49
CA MET A 59 -26.80 1.06 8.37
C MET A 59 -28.12 0.53 8.89
N ASP A 60 -29.19 0.82 8.15
CA ASP A 60 -30.46 0.12 8.36
C ASP A 60 -30.32 -1.36 8.01
N ILE A 61 -30.83 -2.24 8.89
CA ILE A 61 -30.69 -3.68 8.73
C ILE A 61 -31.46 -4.19 7.50
N SER A 62 -32.61 -3.61 7.19
CA SER A 62 -33.41 -3.99 6.02
C SER A 62 -32.70 -3.62 4.74
N LYS A 63 -32.10 -2.43 4.69
CA LYS A 63 -31.29 -1.96 3.56
C LYS A 63 -30.01 -2.80 3.39
N LEU A 64 -29.35 -3.19 4.49
CA LEU A 64 -28.18 -4.06 4.40
C LEU A 64 -28.54 -5.46 3.89
N ASN A 65 -29.64 -6.04 4.35
CA ASN A 65 -30.11 -7.32 3.83
C ASN A 65 -30.48 -7.21 2.34
N HIS A 66 -31.19 -6.16 1.94
CA HIS A 66 -31.52 -5.88 0.54
C HIS A 66 -30.23 -5.78 -0.32
N LEU A 67 -29.24 -5.04 0.14
CA LEU A 67 -27.94 -4.94 -0.53
C LEU A 67 -27.24 -6.30 -0.70
N ILE A 68 -27.31 -7.15 0.32
CA ILE A 68 -26.61 -8.45 0.33
C ILE A 68 -27.27 -9.43 -0.62
N TYR A 69 -28.60 -9.50 -0.62
CA TYR A 69 -29.32 -10.62 -1.25
C TYR A 69 -29.90 -10.29 -2.64
N ASP A 70 -30.23 -9.04 -2.94
CA ASP A 70 -31.07 -8.75 -4.10
C ASP A 70 -30.27 -8.29 -5.34
N PHE A 71 -29.05 -7.78 -5.18
CA PHE A 71 -28.23 -7.28 -6.29
C PHE A 71 -27.18 -8.28 -6.80
N GLY A 72 -27.07 -9.48 -6.21
CA GLY A 72 -26.10 -10.49 -6.62
C GLY A 72 -24.63 -10.05 -6.50
N LEU A 73 -24.35 -9.01 -5.72
CA LEU A 73 -23.01 -8.47 -5.43
C LEU A 73 -22.25 -9.34 -4.41
N PHE A 74 -23.00 -10.01 -3.55
CA PHE A 74 -22.50 -10.87 -2.49
C PHE A 74 -23.03 -12.28 -2.63
N HIS A 75 -22.38 -13.24 -1.99
CA HIS A 75 -22.75 -14.65 -2.03
C HIS A 75 -22.74 -15.22 -0.61
N GLU A 76 -23.63 -16.16 -0.34
CA GLU A 76 -23.63 -16.92 0.88
C GLU A 76 -22.91 -18.27 0.65
N VAL A 77 -21.86 -18.53 1.45
CA VAL A 77 -21.07 -19.77 1.43
C VAL A 77 -20.72 -20.14 2.86
N ASP A 78 -21.03 -21.36 3.29
CA ASP A 78 -20.73 -21.87 4.63
C ASP A 78 -21.18 -20.94 5.77
N ASP A 79 -22.44 -20.49 5.72
CA ASP A 79 -23.02 -19.52 6.68
C ASP A 79 -22.27 -18.18 6.76
N CYS A 80 -21.47 -17.85 5.76
CA CYS A 80 -20.79 -16.57 5.63
C CYS A 80 -21.24 -15.81 4.38
N ILE A 81 -21.37 -14.50 4.52
CA ILE A 81 -21.52 -13.58 3.39
C ILE A 81 -20.12 -13.23 2.88
N ILE A 82 -19.92 -13.38 1.60
CA ILE A 82 -18.64 -13.13 0.92
C ILE A 82 -18.83 -12.25 -0.31
N SER A 83 -17.81 -11.49 -0.66
CA SER A 83 -17.64 -10.94 -2.00
C SER A 83 -16.50 -11.68 -2.69
N LYS A 84 -16.78 -12.28 -3.84
CA LYS A 84 -15.75 -13.02 -4.62
C LYS A 84 -14.54 -12.15 -4.94
N ARG A 85 -14.80 -10.90 -5.29
CA ARG A 85 -13.74 -9.92 -5.57
C ARG A 85 -12.87 -9.66 -4.36
N VAL A 86 -13.49 -9.39 -3.20
CA VAL A 86 -12.74 -9.11 -1.96
C VAL A 86 -11.92 -10.32 -1.56
N LEU A 87 -12.47 -11.53 -1.63
CA LEU A 87 -11.71 -12.75 -1.33
C LEU A 87 -10.50 -12.91 -2.22
N MET A 88 -10.65 -12.75 -3.53
CA MET A 88 -9.55 -12.85 -4.48
C MET A 88 -8.46 -11.82 -4.20
N GLU A 89 -8.82 -10.58 -3.89
CA GLU A 89 -7.84 -9.53 -3.56
C GLU A 89 -7.11 -9.81 -2.24
N VAL A 90 -7.82 -10.27 -1.21
CA VAL A 90 -7.22 -10.64 0.08
C VAL A 90 -6.24 -11.81 -0.10
N GLU A 91 -6.60 -12.84 -0.88
CA GLU A 91 -5.74 -13.96 -1.19
C GLU A 91 -4.49 -13.54 -1.98
N ASN A 92 -4.66 -12.71 -3.01
CA ASN A 92 -3.55 -12.17 -3.80
C ASN A 92 -2.59 -11.35 -2.92
N PHE A 93 -3.12 -10.54 -2.02
CA PHE A 93 -2.30 -9.76 -1.08
C PHE A 93 -1.52 -10.65 -0.13
N ALA A 94 -2.16 -11.67 0.43
CA ALA A 94 -1.51 -12.65 1.30
C ALA A 94 -0.41 -13.43 0.57
N GLU A 95 -0.65 -13.81 -0.69
CA GLU A 95 0.36 -14.50 -1.51
C GLU A 95 1.54 -13.59 -1.83
N ALA A 96 1.30 -12.34 -2.22
CA ALA A 96 2.34 -11.35 -2.44
C ALA A 96 3.20 -11.15 -1.19
N GLY A 97 2.57 -11.06 -0.02
CA GLY A 97 3.27 -10.98 1.27
C GLY A 97 4.17 -12.20 1.53
N ARG A 98 3.67 -13.41 1.28
CA ARG A 98 4.47 -14.66 1.40
C ARG A 98 5.68 -14.66 0.45
N ARG A 99 5.48 -14.27 -0.82
CA ARG A 99 6.57 -14.16 -1.82
C ARG A 99 7.64 -13.17 -1.39
N MET A 100 7.23 -11.99 -0.90
CA MET A 100 8.17 -10.95 -0.42
C MET A 100 8.95 -11.42 0.81
N ALA A 101 8.30 -12.07 1.77
CA ALA A 101 8.95 -12.65 2.94
C ALA A 101 9.99 -13.73 2.55
N GLU A 102 9.67 -14.55 1.56
CA GLU A 102 10.61 -15.57 1.06
C GLU A 102 11.82 -14.95 0.36
N ILE A 103 11.61 -13.92 -0.47
CA ILE A 103 12.70 -13.16 -1.12
C ILE A 103 13.59 -12.52 -0.05
N GLY A 104 12.99 -11.88 0.96
CA GLY A 104 13.72 -11.28 2.08
C GLY A 104 14.56 -12.30 2.85
N ARG A 105 13.98 -13.49 3.14
CA ARG A 105 14.68 -14.58 3.80
C ARG A 105 15.87 -15.09 2.96
N LYS A 106 15.67 -15.31 1.66
CA LYS A 106 16.75 -15.74 0.73
C LYS A 106 17.86 -14.69 0.64
N GLY A 107 17.51 -13.42 0.49
CA GLY A 107 18.47 -12.32 0.48
C GLY A 107 19.25 -12.18 1.78
N GLY A 108 18.58 -12.31 2.93
CA GLY A 108 19.21 -12.31 4.23
C GLY A 108 20.22 -13.46 4.42
N GLN A 109 19.85 -14.66 3.99
CA GLN A 109 20.74 -15.84 4.04
C GLN A 109 21.95 -15.66 3.11
N ALA A 110 21.76 -15.17 1.89
CA ALA A 110 22.86 -14.90 0.97
C ALA A 110 23.84 -13.86 1.54
N SER A 111 23.33 -12.79 2.11
CA SER A 111 24.14 -11.74 2.75
C SER A 111 24.90 -12.26 3.98
N ALA A 112 24.28 -13.10 4.80
CA ALA A 112 24.93 -13.73 5.95
C ALA A 112 26.05 -14.68 5.51
N LYS A 113 25.80 -15.50 4.48
CA LYS A 113 26.81 -16.41 3.90
C LYS A 113 27.99 -15.64 3.31
N ALA A 114 27.74 -14.56 2.58
CA ALA A 114 28.79 -13.72 2.02
C ALA A 114 29.67 -13.07 3.12
N ARG A 115 29.05 -12.58 4.20
CA ARG A 115 29.78 -12.03 5.36
C ARG A 115 30.59 -13.10 6.08
N GLY A 116 30.06 -14.31 6.26
CA GLY A 116 30.77 -15.43 6.86
C GLY A 116 31.99 -15.84 6.04
N GLN A 117 31.88 -15.88 4.71
CA GLN A 117 33.00 -16.20 3.81
C GLN A 117 34.08 -15.11 3.80
N ALA A 118 33.69 -13.84 3.87
CA ALA A 118 34.63 -12.71 3.96
C ALA A 118 35.43 -12.76 5.27
N SER A 119 34.75 -13.06 6.40
CA SER A 119 35.44 -13.26 7.69
C SER A 119 36.40 -14.46 7.69
N ALA A 120 36.00 -15.59 7.09
CA ALA A 120 36.85 -16.76 7.00
C ALA A 120 38.11 -16.51 6.13
N LYS A 121 37.99 -15.76 5.04
CA LYS A 121 39.13 -15.33 4.24
C LYS A 121 40.08 -14.38 4.98
N ALA A 122 39.55 -13.50 5.82
CA ALA A 122 40.35 -12.58 6.61
C ALA A 122 41.16 -13.27 7.73
N TYR A 123 40.66 -14.41 8.24
CA TYR A 123 41.36 -15.21 9.26
C TYR A 123 42.29 -16.32 8.67
N GLY A 124 42.21 -16.59 7.37
CA GLY A 124 42.99 -17.65 6.72
C GLY A 124 44.35 -17.22 6.16
N SER A 125 44.73 -15.94 6.23
CA SER A 125 46.09 -15.50 5.92
C SER A 125 46.84 -15.21 7.23
N THR A 126 47.43 -16.26 7.77
CA THR A 126 48.45 -16.15 8.82
C THR A 126 49.71 -15.60 8.18
N ASP A 127 49.89 -14.28 8.26
CA ASP A 127 51.21 -13.70 8.55
C ASP A 127 50.92 -12.39 9.26
N GLY A 128 51.42 -12.32 10.51
CA GLY A 128 51.12 -11.26 11.44
C GLY A 128 51.70 -9.94 11.00
N GLU A 129 51.03 -8.97 11.39
CA GLU A 129 51.38 -7.61 11.78
C GLU A 129 50.53 -6.53 11.11
N ALA A 130 49.83 -5.79 11.98
CA ALA A 130 49.50 -4.38 11.81
C ALA A 130 48.43 -3.99 10.74
N TYR A 131 47.19 -4.51 10.80
CA TYR A 131 46.08 -3.85 10.09
C TYR A 131 44.80 -3.65 10.91
N GLY A 132 44.92 -3.58 12.23
CA GLY A 132 43.76 -3.42 13.15
C GLY A 132 43.26 -1.97 13.35
N GLN A 133 43.89 -0.94 12.79
CA GLN A 133 43.52 0.44 13.13
C GLN A 133 42.97 1.29 11.97
N GLN A 134 43.11 0.88 10.71
CA GLN A 134 42.60 1.68 9.59
C GLN A 134 41.11 1.52 9.29
N ASN A 135 40.49 0.37 9.57
CA ASN A 135 39.06 0.17 9.27
C ASN A 135 38.12 0.89 10.23
N LYS A 136 38.56 1.30 11.43
CA LYS A 136 37.74 2.15 12.32
C LYS A 136 37.71 3.62 11.90
N LYS A 137 38.75 4.11 11.23
CA LYS A 137 38.78 5.50 10.75
C LYS A 137 37.97 5.74 9.49
N ASN A 138 37.85 4.76 8.59
CA ASN A 138 37.05 4.91 7.37
C ASN A 138 35.55 4.82 7.64
N LYS A 139 35.11 4.00 8.62
CA LYS A 139 33.68 3.93 9.00
C LYS A 139 33.15 5.18 9.71
N ILE A 140 34.06 5.98 10.29
CA ILE A 140 33.74 7.28 10.94
C ILE A 140 33.72 8.40 9.89
N LYS A 141 34.45 8.28 8.78
CA LYS A 141 34.45 9.28 7.71
C LYS A 141 33.17 9.19 6.83
N GLU A 142 32.71 7.99 6.47
CA GLU A 142 31.49 7.83 5.69
C GLU A 142 30.21 8.26 6.43
N ASN A 143 30.18 8.17 7.78
CA ASN A 143 29.05 8.66 8.57
C ASN A 143 29.10 10.17 8.90
N LYS A 144 30.18 10.87 8.54
CA LYS A 144 30.26 12.33 8.74
C LYS A 144 29.93 13.15 7.50
N GLU A 145 30.02 12.57 6.31
CA GLU A 145 29.69 13.27 5.06
C GLU A 145 28.19 13.26 4.71
N ASN A 146 27.38 12.46 5.41
CA ASN A 146 25.93 12.37 5.15
C ASN A 146 25.07 13.16 6.15
N LYS A 147 25.64 14.14 6.84
CA LYS A 147 24.92 15.07 7.75
C LYS A 147 25.16 16.54 7.40
N ASN A 148 25.19 16.90 6.14
CA ASN A 148 24.98 18.28 5.73
C ASN A 148 23.54 18.46 5.22
N CYS A 149 22.60 18.53 6.16
CA CYS A 149 21.41 19.35 5.99
C CYS A 149 21.89 20.80 6.00
N ALA A 150 22.16 21.36 4.85
CA ALA A 150 22.37 22.78 4.69
C ALA A 150 21.06 23.50 4.96
N LEU A 151 21.09 24.43 5.91
CA LEU A 151 20.04 25.41 6.16
C LEU A 151 19.80 26.27 4.90
N PRO A 152 18.59 26.78 4.67
CA PRO A 152 18.26 27.55 3.47
C PRO A 152 18.87 28.95 3.57
N GLY A 153 19.78 29.22 2.68
CA GLY A 153 20.35 30.55 2.46
C GLY A 153 20.56 30.77 0.96
N GLU A 154 19.73 31.63 0.40
CA GLU A 154 19.96 32.49 -0.76
C GLU A 154 20.85 31.96 -1.90
N SER A 155 20.20 31.41 -2.92
CA SER A 155 20.49 31.72 -4.34
C SER A 155 19.50 30.93 -5.20
N GLY A 156 18.82 31.62 -6.12
CA GLY A 156 17.75 31.11 -6.98
C GLY A 156 18.17 30.04 -7.99
N GLN A 157 18.82 28.99 -7.56
CA GLN A 157 19.12 27.83 -8.39
C GLN A 157 17.93 26.85 -8.33
N LYS A 158 17.27 26.68 -9.47
CA LYS A 158 16.22 25.69 -9.63
C LYS A 158 16.75 24.29 -9.38
N ARG A 159 16.09 23.53 -8.53
CA ARG A 159 16.42 22.12 -8.25
C ARG A 159 15.56 21.21 -9.12
N TYR A 160 16.15 20.14 -9.62
CA TYR A 160 15.48 19.16 -10.48
C TYR A 160 15.59 17.76 -9.86
N ASP A 161 14.60 16.90 -10.05
CA ASP A 161 14.66 15.49 -9.70
C ASP A 161 15.46 14.66 -10.73
N ASP A 162 15.63 13.38 -10.45
CA ASP A 162 16.38 12.42 -11.30
C ASP A 162 15.72 12.25 -12.69
N ARG A 163 14.50 12.74 -12.87
CA ARG A 163 13.74 12.73 -14.12
C ARG A 163 13.69 14.12 -14.82
N GLY A 164 14.46 15.07 -14.30
CA GLY A 164 14.56 16.41 -14.88
C GLY A 164 13.35 17.31 -14.59
N ARG A 165 12.52 17.02 -13.59
CA ARG A 165 11.37 17.85 -13.20
C ARG A 165 11.80 18.86 -12.14
N GLU A 166 11.38 20.12 -12.31
CA GLU A 166 11.66 21.20 -11.36
C GLU A 166 11.00 20.90 -10.00
N LEU A 167 11.75 21.11 -8.91
CA LEU A 167 11.28 20.91 -7.54
C LEU A 167 10.95 22.25 -6.88
N ASN A 168 9.87 22.31 -6.12
CA ASN A 168 9.55 23.45 -5.26
C ASN A 168 10.50 23.54 -4.05
N GLU A 169 10.36 24.58 -3.23
CA GLU A 169 11.19 24.78 -2.04
C GLU A 169 11.14 23.62 -1.03
N ALA A 170 10.01 22.90 -1.00
CA ALA A 170 9.80 21.73 -0.16
C ALA A 170 10.34 20.42 -0.76
N GLY A 171 10.92 20.46 -1.98
CA GLY A 171 11.50 19.28 -2.65
C GLY A 171 10.48 18.41 -3.41
N PHE A 172 9.27 18.91 -3.68
CA PHE A 172 8.28 18.21 -4.48
C PHE A 172 8.27 18.68 -5.94
N PRO A 173 8.00 17.80 -6.91
CA PRO A 173 7.90 18.19 -8.32
C PRO A 173 6.83 19.25 -8.52
N VAL A 174 7.17 20.33 -9.19
CA VAL A 174 6.20 21.34 -9.64
C VAL A 174 5.38 20.73 -10.76
N ILE A 175 4.09 20.48 -10.50
CA ILE A 175 3.13 20.03 -11.51
C ILE A 175 2.49 21.31 -12.10
N ASP A 176 2.89 21.68 -13.30
CA ASP A 176 2.21 22.71 -14.05
C ASP A 176 0.87 22.14 -14.56
N PHE A 177 -0.18 22.38 -13.82
CA PHE A 177 -1.54 22.21 -14.31
C PHE A 177 -1.82 23.35 -15.27
N GLY A 178 -1.36 23.21 -16.51
CA GLY A 178 -1.60 24.19 -17.55
C GLY A 178 -3.08 24.61 -17.57
N LEU A 179 -3.42 25.58 -16.74
CA LEU A 179 -4.65 26.35 -16.84
C LEU A 179 -4.54 27.24 -18.06
N SER A 180 -4.56 26.60 -19.23
CA SER A 180 -4.73 27.25 -20.50
C SER A 180 -6.13 27.84 -20.55
N LYS A 181 -6.17 29.16 -20.40
CA LYS A 181 -7.07 30.05 -21.14
C LYS A 181 -8.45 29.44 -21.52
N TYR A 182 -9.39 29.50 -20.63
CA TYR A 182 -10.76 29.81 -21.01
C TYR A 182 -11.06 31.18 -20.43
N GLY A 183 -10.94 32.17 -21.33
CA GLY A 183 -11.36 33.51 -21.09
C GLY A 183 -12.87 33.57 -20.98
N ASP A 184 -13.27 34.57 -20.30
CA ASP A 184 -14.50 35.31 -20.25
C ASP A 184 -15.63 34.86 -21.20
N PHE A 185 -16.71 34.37 -20.54
CA PHE A 185 -18.08 34.65 -20.99
C PHE A 185 -18.94 34.96 -19.75
#